data_18b93af1b85d76c19aaf9353cb88ba50
#
_entry.id   18b93af1b85d76c19aaf9353cb88ba50
#
_cell.length_a   1.000
_cell.length_b   1.000
_cell.length_c   1.000
_cell.angle_alpha   90.00
_cell.angle_beta   90.00
_cell.angle_gamma   90.00
#
_symmetry.space_group_name_H-M   'P 1'
#
loop_
_entity.id
_entity.type
_entity.pdbx_description
1 polymer ?
#
loop_
_entity_poly.entity_id
_entity_poly.type
_entity_poly.pdbx_seq_one_letter_code
_entity_poly.pdbx_strand_id
1 'polypeptide(L)'
;MSIEEISNQIIKRLPGLTPQLVLGAKFVVDHPDLVVTSSMREIASQIGVAPATLLRLARALDFRDWSHLRDSYVDQFRSSSARYAEKADSLIRRQGVLGLIDEVSRAQRAALDHSASVNSAEAIDEAAKLLNRAPRIFVAAFMSCRSPGFAFAYICRLFRSNVLLLGAEGSSLIADLQDIRSDDAVLGINFRPYAHDIHSVARAVQRSGAALVSIADSRVTPLSPYARSILLFGAESPSFFPSITPAVAMVESLAAAMLAHAGDGAVTRIGAIEESLYASGTYDLGSAPAKTRSTT
;
A
#
# COMPACT_ATOMS: atom_id res chain seq x y z
N MET A 1 3.49 -18.81 16.01
CA MET A 1 2.10 -18.33 15.95
C MET A 1 2.08 -17.13 15.02
N SER A 2 1.21 -17.09 14.01
CA SER A 2 1.15 -15.95 13.07
C SER A 2 0.52 -14.71 13.73
N ILE A 3 0.74 -13.50 13.16
CA ILE A 3 0.08 -12.28 13.65
C ILE A 3 -1.44 -12.44 13.61
N GLU A 4 -1.96 -13.11 12.59
CA GLU A 4 -3.38 -13.38 12.44
C GLU A 4 -3.91 -14.32 13.54
N GLU A 5 -3.15 -15.38 13.89
CA GLU A 5 -3.49 -16.28 15.00
C GLU A 5 -3.48 -15.55 16.34
N ILE A 6 -2.49 -14.66 16.57
CA ILE A 6 -2.42 -13.82 17.77
C ILE A 6 -3.63 -12.88 17.82
N SER A 7 -3.93 -12.20 16.71
CA SER A 7 -5.08 -11.29 16.61
C SER A 7 -6.41 -12.02 16.85
N ASN A 8 -6.59 -13.19 16.26
CA ASN A 8 -7.78 -14.03 16.48
C ASN A 8 -7.90 -14.51 17.94
N GLN A 9 -6.78 -14.85 18.58
CA GLN A 9 -6.76 -15.20 20.01
C GLN A 9 -7.16 -14.01 20.88
N ILE A 10 -6.65 -12.81 20.57
CA ILE A 10 -7.01 -11.56 21.27
C ILE A 10 -8.50 -11.29 21.13
N ILE A 11 -9.04 -11.33 19.90
CA ILE A 11 -10.45 -11.06 19.59
C ILE A 11 -11.36 -12.02 20.36
N LYS A 12 -11.03 -13.30 20.42
CA LYS A 12 -11.80 -14.30 21.18
C LYS A 12 -11.84 -14.02 22.67
N ARG A 13 -10.82 -13.37 23.24
CA ARG A 13 -10.71 -13.06 24.67
C ARG A 13 -11.26 -11.69 25.06
N LEU A 14 -11.52 -10.79 24.08
CA LEU A 14 -12.05 -9.44 24.35
C LEU A 14 -13.24 -9.42 25.33
N PRO A 15 -14.25 -10.33 25.23
CA PRO A 15 -15.41 -10.28 26.12
C PRO A 15 -15.08 -10.52 27.62
N GLY A 16 -13.95 -11.15 27.93
CA GLY A 16 -13.51 -11.43 29.30
C GLY A 16 -12.51 -10.43 29.87
N LEU A 17 -12.13 -9.40 29.08
CA LEU A 17 -11.15 -8.42 29.52
C LEU A 17 -11.80 -7.20 30.18
N THR A 18 -11.08 -6.59 31.12
CA THR A 18 -11.52 -5.31 31.72
C THR A 18 -11.42 -4.18 30.69
N PRO A 19 -12.16 -3.06 30.83
CA PRO A 19 -12.13 -1.97 29.84
C PRO A 19 -10.73 -1.45 29.50
N GLN A 20 -9.85 -1.36 30.50
CA GLN A 20 -8.46 -0.94 30.29
C GLN A 20 -7.62 -1.96 29.49
N LEU A 21 -7.87 -3.25 29.70
CA LEU A 21 -7.23 -4.33 28.94
C LEU A 21 -7.77 -4.38 27.49
N VAL A 22 -9.05 -4.07 27.30
CA VAL A 22 -9.67 -3.99 25.97
C VAL A 22 -9.04 -2.89 25.13
N LEU A 23 -8.71 -1.73 25.71
CA LEU A 23 -7.99 -0.65 25.01
C LEU A 23 -6.62 -1.13 24.52
N GLY A 24 -5.86 -1.78 25.41
CA GLY A 24 -4.57 -2.37 25.04
C GLY A 24 -4.68 -3.48 24.00
N ALA A 25 -5.68 -4.35 24.14
CA ALA A 25 -5.93 -5.46 23.22
C ALA A 25 -6.29 -4.98 21.81
N LYS A 26 -7.18 -3.99 21.71
CA LYS A 26 -7.51 -3.34 20.44
C LYS A 26 -6.27 -2.72 19.80
N PHE A 27 -5.50 -1.95 20.57
CA PHE A 27 -4.27 -1.36 20.05
C PHE A 27 -3.30 -2.40 19.50
N VAL A 28 -3.10 -3.53 20.19
CA VAL A 28 -2.21 -4.61 19.76
C VAL A 28 -2.69 -5.25 18.46
N VAL A 29 -4.00 -5.41 18.28
CA VAL A 29 -4.61 -5.92 17.05
C VAL A 29 -4.50 -4.91 15.91
N ASP A 30 -4.79 -3.63 16.19
CA ASP A 30 -4.88 -2.57 15.19
C ASP A 30 -3.50 -2.06 14.75
N HIS A 31 -2.47 -2.19 15.63
CA HIS A 31 -1.14 -1.64 15.42
C HIS A 31 -0.01 -2.65 15.71
N PRO A 32 0.03 -3.81 15.03
CA PRO A 32 1.04 -4.84 15.26
C PRO A 32 2.47 -4.35 14.99
N ASP A 33 2.63 -3.40 14.08
CA ASP A 33 3.87 -2.70 13.75
C ASP A 33 4.38 -1.82 14.90
N LEU A 34 3.50 -1.09 15.57
CA LEU A 34 3.85 -0.27 16.74
C LEU A 34 4.20 -1.13 17.95
N VAL A 35 3.62 -2.33 18.07
CA VAL A 35 4.02 -3.31 19.10
C VAL A 35 5.50 -3.68 18.94
N VAL A 36 6.01 -3.77 17.70
CA VAL A 36 7.40 -4.10 17.41
C VAL A 36 8.34 -2.90 17.57
N THR A 37 7.91 -1.73 17.09
CA THR A 37 8.78 -0.54 16.91
C THR A 37 8.76 0.41 18.11
N SER A 38 7.70 0.39 18.94
CA SER A 38 7.56 1.30 20.08
C SER A 38 7.84 0.60 21.41
N SER A 39 8.24 1.37 22.42
CA SER A 39 8.36 0.85 23.78
C SER A 39 6.97 0.68 24.43
N MET A 40 6.87 -0.23 25.39
CA MET A 40 5.64 -0.42 26.18
C MET A 40 5.15 0.90 26.82
N ARG A 41 6.06 1.80 27.21
CA ARG A 41 5.72 3.09 27.83
C ARG A 41 5.12 4.05 26.81
N GLU A 42 5.65 4.11 25.60
CA GLU A 42 5.11 4.93 24.52
C GLU A 42 3.73 4.45 24.11
N ILE A 43 3.53 3.15 23.95
CA ILE A 43 2.22 2.56 23.66
C ILE A 43 1.22 2.88 24.76
N ALA A 44 1.60 2.66 26.01
CA ALA A 44 0.74 2.93 27.17
C ALA A 44 0.31 4.42 27.24
N SER A 45 1.25 5.33 26.97
CA SER A 45 0.99 6.77 26.89
C SER A 45 0.03 7.12 25.75
N GLN A 46 0.22 6.51 24.58
CA GLN A 46 -0.61 6.77 23.38
C GLN A 46 -2.08 6.36 23.58
N ILE A 47 -2.32 5.27 24.29
CA ILE A 47 -3.69 4.76 24.54
C ILE A 47 -4.28 5.19 25.89
N GLY A 48 -3.54 6.00 26.66
CA GLY A 48 -4.02 6.55 27.94
C GLY A 48 -4.15 5.52 29.05
N VAL A 49 -3.29 4.49 29.09
CA VAL A 49 -3.27 3.46 30.15
C VAL A 49 -1.94 3.43 30.90
N ALA A 50 -1.92 2.84 32.09
CA ALA A 50 -0.66 2.59 32.79
C ALA A 50 0.16 1.48 32.09
N PRO A 51 1.51 1.57 32.03
CA PRO A 51 2.36 0.50 31.46
C PRO A 51 2.08 -0.89 32.07
N ALA A 52 1.73 -0.96 33.36
CA ALA A 52 1.34 -2.20 34.05
C ALA A 52 0.08 -2.85 33.44
N THR A 53 -0.76 -2.08 32.74
CA THR A 53 -1.95 -2.60 32.05
C THR A 53 -1.55 -3.46 30.87
N LEU A 54 -0.55 -3.04 30.07
CA LEU A 54 -0.02 -3.82 28.95
C LEU A 54 0.69 -5.09 29.42
N LEU A 55 1.39 -5.04 30.57
CA LEU A 55 1.98 -6.25 31.17
C LEU A 55 0.87 -7.25 31.61
N ARG A 56 -0.24 -6.75 32.22
CA ARG A 56 -1.38 -7.59 32.58
C ARG A 56 -2.10 -8.12 31.34
N LEU A 57 -2.19 -7.33 30.28
CA LEU A 57 -2.74 -7.79 29.00
C LEU A 57 -1.93 -8.96 28.45
N ALA A 58 -0.61 -8.84 28.36
CA ALA A 58 0.25 -9.92 27.87
C ALA A 58 0.00 -11.23 28.65
N ARG A 59 -0.09 -11.15 29.98
CA ARG A 59 -0.39 -12.31 30.83
C ARG A 59 -1.81 -12.86 30.62
N ALA A 60 -2.81 -12.00 30.42
CA ALA A 60 -4.17 -12.42 30.12
C ALA A 60 -4.29 -13.10 28.74
N LEU A 61 -3.29 -12.90 27.87
CA LEU A 61 -3.17 -13.53 26.56
C LEU A 61 -2.20 -14.73 26.58
N ASP A 62 -1.82 -15.25 27.78
CA ASP A 62 -0.91 -16.37 28.00
C ASP A 62 0.54 -16.11 27.62
N PHE A 63 0.95 -14.85 27.46
CA PHE A 63 2.36 -14.50 27.35
C PHE A 63 2.97 -14.28 28.73
N ARG A 64 4.22 -14.68 28.90
CA ARG A 64 4.94 -14.51 30.18
C ARG A 64 4.99 -13.05 30.63
N ASP A 65 5.25 -12.15 29.69
CA ASP A 65 5.38 -10.70 29.87
C ASP A 65 5.18 -9.97 28.53
N TRP A 66 5.25 -8.63 28.56
CA TRP A 66 5.14 -7.79 27.36
C TRP A 66 6.25 -8.06 26.33
N SER A 67 7.46 -8.33 26.78
CA SER A 67 8.57 -8.64 25.89
C SER A 67 8.32 -9.93 25.12
N HIS A 68 7.81 -10.97 25.78
CA HIS A 68 7.47 -12.23 25.13
C HIS A 68 6.32 -12.07 24.08
N LEU A 69 5.32 -11.25 24.37
CA LEU A 69 4.29 -10.91 23.39
C LEU A 69 4.92 -10.14 22.22
N ARG A 70 5.74 -9.12 22.49
CA ARG A 70 6.43 -8.33 21.48
C ARG A 70 7.36 -9.20 20.62
N ASP A 71 8.14 -10.08 21.22
CA ASP A 71 9.08 -10.97 20.51
C ASP A 71 8.32 -11.89 19.54
N SER A 72 7.12 -12.35 19.90
CA SER A 72 6.26 -13.12 18.99
C SER A 72 5.86 -12.31 17.75
N TYR A 73 5.66 -11.00 17.88
CA TYR A 73 5.46 -10.11 16.73
C TYR A 73 6.77 -9.86 15.97
N VAL A 74 7.88 -9.60 16.69
CA VAL A 74 9.23 -9.39 16.09
C VAL A 74 9.64 -10.60 15.26
N ASP A 75 9.43 -11.81 15.75
CA ASP A 75 9.78 -13.04 15.04
C ASP A 75 8.95 -13.20 13.75
N GLN A 76 7.69 -12.80 13.77
CA GLN A 76 6.85 -12.79 12.57
C GLN A 76 7.30 -11.73 11.55
N PHE A 77 7.71 -10.56 12.01
CA PHE A 77 8.28 -9.52 11.13
C PHE A 77 9.65 -9.93 10.59
N ARG A 78 10.50 -10.56 11.40
CA ARG A 78 11.80 -11.12 10.97
C ARG A 78 11.63 -12.31 10.02
N SER A 79 10.70 -13.21 10.30
CA SER A 79 10.45 -14.37 9.45
C SER A 79 9.93 -13.99 8.05
N SER A 80 9.31 -12.80 7.89
CA SER A 80 8.97 -12.30 6.56
C SER A 80 10.21 -11.90 5.74
N SER A 81 11.26 -11.37 6.38
CA SER A 81 12.54 -11.05 5.71
C SER A 81 13.41 -12.30 5.47
N ALA A 82 13.41 -13.24 6.42
CA ALA A 82 14.07 -14.55 6.27
C ALA A 82 13.41 -15.41 5.17
N ARG A 83 12.12 -15.24 4.96
CA ARG A 83 11.37 -15.95 3.89
C ARG A 83 11.86 -15.66 2.48
N TYR A 84 12.45 -14.51 2.18
CA TYR A 84 13.00 -14.24 0.86
C TYR A 84 14.21 -15.12 0.56
N ALA A 85 15.14 -15.24 1.51
CA ALA A 85 16.31 -16.10 1.36
C ALA A 85 15.92 -17.59 1.31
N GLU A 86 14.99 -18.02 2.16
CA GLU A 86 14.47 -19.40 2.16
C GLU A 86 13.76 -19.75 0.86
N LYS A 87 12.89 -18.86 0.37
CA LYS A 87 12.22 -19.02 -0.93
C LYS A 87 13.24 -19.02 -2.08
N ALA A 88 14.25 -18.16 -2.02
CA ALA A 88 15.31 -18.11 -3.02
C ALA A 88 16.13 -19.42 -3.03
N ASP A 89 16.54 -19.93 -1.85
CA ASP A 89 17.24 -21.21 -1.71
C ASP A 89 16.37 -22.37 -2.25
N SER A 90 15.08 -22.39 -1.92
CA SER A 90 14.13 -23.36 -2.45
C SER A 90 14.05 -23.34 -3.99
N LEU A 91 14.01 -22.14 -4.58
CA LEU A 91 14.00 -21.99 -6.04
C LEU A 91 15.30 -22.48 -6.68
N ILE A 92 16.46 -22.16 -6.09
CA ILE A 92 17.77 -22.60 -6.57
C ILE A 92 17.86 -24.14 -6.53
N ARG A 93 17.38 -24.76 -5.43
CA ARG A 93 17.40 -26.22 -5.27
C ARG A 93 16.47 -26.98 -6.20
N ARG A 94 15.48 -26.34 -6.80
CA ARG A 94 14.57 -26.97 -7.80
C ARG A 94 15.29 -27.43 -9.08
N GLN A 95 16.55 -27.03 -9.30
CA GLN A 95 17.38 -27.41 -10.44
C GLN A 95 16.70 -27.24 -11.82
N GLY A 96 15.92 -26.16 -11.97
CA GLY A 96 15.32 -25.83 -13.27
C GLY A 96 14.18 -24.83 -13.20
N VAL A 97 13.85 -24.27 -14.35
CA VAL A 97 12.80 -23.26 -14.51
C VAL A 97 11.49 -23.85 -15.10
N LEU A 98 11.49 -25.16 -15.42
CA LEU A 98 10.32 -25.82 -15.99
C LEU A 98 9.13 -25.73 -15.03
N GLY A 99 8.01 -25.22 -15.53
CA GLY A 99 6.79 -25.00 -14.76
C GLY A 99 6.77 -23.77 -13.88
N LEU A 100 7.92 -23.10 -13.61
CA LEU A 100 7.96 -21.90 -12.76
C LEU A 100 7.14 -20.75 -13.35
N ILE A 101 7.25 -20.52 -14.67
CA ILE A 101 6.50 -19.48 -15.37
C ILE A 101 4.99 -19.74 -15.25
N ASP A 102 4.56 -21.00 -15.41
CA ASP A 102 3.15 -21.37 -15.26
C ASP A 102 2.65 -21.23 -13.84
N GLU A 103 3.47 -21.55 -12.83
CA GLU A 103 3.15 -21.36 -11.41
C GLU A 103 3.00 -19.89 -11.08
N VAL A 104 3.96 -19.05 -11.50
CA VAL A 104 3.91 -17.61 -11.30
C VAL A 104 2.69 -17.01 -12.01
N SER A 105 2.45 -17.39 -13.26
CA SER A 105 1.30 -16.88 -14.03
C SER A 105 -0.04 -17.30 -13.43
N ARG A 106 -0.15 -18.51 -12.89
CA ARG A 106 -1.36 -18.98 -12.18
C ARG A 106 -1.56 -18.20 -10.88
N ALA A 107 -0.50 -17.99 -10.10
CA ALA A 107 -0.57 -17.22 -8.87
C ALA A 107 -0.96 -15.76 -9.12
N GLN A 108 -0.42 -15.14 -10.17
CA GLN A 108 -0.77 -13.77 -10.54
C GLN A 108 -2.23 -13.67 -10.98
N ARG A 109 -2.74 -14.60 -11.80
CA ARG A 109 -4.16 -14.63 -12.16
C ARG A 109 -5.05 -14.78 -10.92
N ALA A 110 -4.74 -15.72 -10.04
CA ALA A 110 -5.49 -15.91 -8.80
C ALA A 110 -5.47 -14.66 -7.90
N ALA A 111 -4.34 -13.95 -7.83
CA ALA A 111 -4.21 -12.72 -7.07
C ALA A 111 -5.00 -11.55 -7.69
N LEU A 112 -5.08 -11.46 -9.02
CA LEU A 112 -5.93 -10.50 -9.73
C LEU A 112 -7.42 -10.79 -9.48
N ASP A 113 -7.85 -12.03 -9.63
CA ASP A 113 -9.23 -12.47 -9.38
C ASP A 113 -9.63 -12.22 -7.93
N HIS A 114 -8.73 -12.52 -6.98
CA HIS A 114 -8.94 -12.21 -5.57
C HIS A 114 -9.10 -10.70 -5.37
N SER A 115 -8.20 -9.88 -5.91
CA SER A 115 -8.26 -8.42 -5.79
C SER A 115 -9.58 -7.86 -6.34
N ALA A 116 -10.07 -8.39 -7.46
CA ALA A 116 -11.37 -8.02 -8.03
C ALA A 116 -12.55 -8.45 -7.14
N SER A 117 -12.45 -9.61 -6.48
CA SER A 117 -13.55 -10.15 -5.66
C SER A 117 -13.70 -9.48 -4.30
N VAL A 118 -12.61 -8.97 -3.70
CA VAL A 118 -12.61 -8.38 -2.35
C VAL A 118 -12.82 -6.87 -2.33
N ASN A 119 -12.77 -6.22 -3.50
CA ASN A 119 -13.06 -4.80 -3.65
C ASN A 119 -14.34 -4.63 -4.50
N SER A 120 -15.37 -4.04 -3.91
CA SER A 120 -16.57 -3.75 -4.68
C SER A 120 -16.35 -2.57 -5.64
N ALA A 121 -17.17 -2.50 -6.69
CA ALA A 121 -17.14 -1.38 -7.63
C ALA A 121 -17.37 -0.04 -6.92
N GLU A 122 -18.27 -0.04 -5.92
CA GLU A 122 -18.57 1.13 -5.10
C GLU A 122 -17.35 1.58 -4.28
N ALA A 123 -16.56 0.65 -3.74
CA ALA A 123 -15.36 1.00 -2.97
C ALA A 123 -14.29 1.66 -3.86
N ILE A 124 -14.12 1.18 -5.10
CA ILE A 124 -13.21 1.79 -6.08
C ILE A 124 -13.73 3.17 -6.51
N ASP A 125 -15.04 3.27 -6.74
CA ASP A 125 -15.73 4.51 -7.14
C ASP A 125 -15.61 5.60 -6.05
N GLU A 126 -15.83 5.24 -4.78
CA GLU A 126 -15.67 6.14 -3.64
C GLU A 126 -14.22 6.60 -3.48
N ALA A 127 -13.25 5.69 -3.62
CA ALA A 127 -11.83 6.02 -3.59
C ALA A 127 -11.46 7.01 -4.72
N ALA A 128 -11.95 6.76 -5.95
CA ALA A 128 -11.75 7.64 -7.10
C ALA A 128 -12.34 9.04 -6.88
N LYS A 129 -13.58 9.13 -6.39
CA LYS A 129 -14.24 10.40 -6.06
C LYS A 129 -13.48 11.16 -4.97
N LEU A 130 -12.98 10.46 -3.94
CA LEU A 130 -12.21 11.05 -2.86
C LEU A 130 -10.92 11.69 -3.39
N LEU A 131 -10.18 10.96 -4.24
CA LEU A 131 -8.95 11.48 -4.85
C LEU A 131 -9.23 12.62 -5.84
N ASN A 132 -10.32 12.56 -6.60
CA ASN A 132 -10.66 13.62 -7.57
C ASN A 132 -11.04 14.95 -6.93
N ARG A 133 -11.64 14.93 -5.72
CA ARG A 133 -12.03 16.15 -5.00
C ARG A 133 -10.84 16.94 -4.48
N ALA A 134 -9.71 16.29 -4.27
CA ALA A 134 -8.54 16.93 -3.69
C ALA A 134 -7.81 17.83 -4.71
N PRO A 135 -7.35 19.02 -4.33
CA PRO A 135 -6.56 19.87 -5.20
C PRO A 135 -5.21 19.23 -5.56
N ARG A 136 -4.62 18.45 -4.65
CA ARG A 136 -3.37 17.70 -4.88
C ARG A 136 -3.50 16.26 -4.37
N ILE A 137 -2.83 15.35 -5.06
CA ILE A 137 -2.70 13.95 -4.63
C ILE A 137 -1.23 13.67 -4.36
N PHE A 138 -0.92 13.26 -3.13
CA PHE A 138 0.40 12.77 -2.75
C PHE A 138 0.41 11.24 -2.79
N VAL A 139 1.31 10.68 -3.59
CA VAL A 139 1.45 9.22 -3.74
C VAL A 139 2.56 8.73 -2.82
N ALA A 140 2.19 8.03 -1.77
CA ALA A 140 3.07 7.41 -0.79
C ALA A 140 3.32 5.94 -1.16
N ALA A 141 4.41 5.68 -1.87
CA ALA A 141 4.79 4.36 -2.34
C ALA A 141 6.32 4.20 -2.27
N PHE A 142 6.78 3.27 -1.45
CA PHE A 142 8.20 3.09 -1.13
C PHE A 142 8.67 1.69 -1.49
N MET A 143 9.99 1.51 -1.62
CA MET A 143 10.61 0.23 -1.98
C MET A 143 10.01 -0.32 -3.28
N SER A 144 9.58 -1.59 -3.31
CA SER A 144 8.94 -2.22 -4.48
C SER A 144 7.59 -1.63 -4.85
N CYS A 145 6.87 -1.03 -3.90
CA CYS A 145 5.64 -0.28 -4.18
C CYS A 145 5.87 0.99 -5.01
N ARG A 146 7.15 1.42 -5.17
CA ARG A 146 7.50 2.57 -6.01
C ARG A 146 7.00 2.40 -7.44
N SER A 147 7.05 1.17 -7.97
CA SER A 147 6.60 0.87 -9.33
C SER A 147 5.11 1.15 -9.55
N PRO A 148 4.17 0.56 -8.80
CA PRO A 148 2.76 0.91 -8.94
C PRO A 148 2.47 2.37 -8.58
N GLY A 149 3.20 2.97 -7.62
CA GLY A 149 3.06 4.39 -7.29
C GLY A 149 3.46 5.31 -8.45
N PHE A 150 4.56 4.98 -9.12
CA PHE A 150 5.00 5.70 -10.32
C PHE A 150 4.01 5.52 -11.47
N ALA A 151 3.52 4.28 -11.72
CA ALA A 151 2.53 4.01 -12.74
C ALA A 151 1.26 4.84 -12.52
N PHE A 152 0.72 4.88 -11.29
CA PHE A 152 -0.42 5.72 -10.94
C PHE A 152 -0.17 7.19 -11.22
N ALA A 153 0.96 7.72 -10.73
CA ALA A 153 1.30 9.13 -10.91
C ALA A 153 1.46 9.48 -12.40
N TYR A 154 2.09 8.60 -13.19
CA TYR A 154 2.27 8.78 -14.63
C TYR A 154 0.92 8.82 -15.35
N ILE A 155 0.07 7.80 -15.15
CA ILE A 155 -1.24 7.70 -15.82
C ILE A 155 -2.13 8.90 -15.45
N CYS A 156 -2.21 9.24 -14.16
CA CYS A 156 -3.04 10.35 -13.72
C CYS A 156 -2.56 11.69 -14.24
N ARG A 157 -1.26 11.89 -14.45
CA ARG A 157 -0.70 13.14 -15.02
C ARG A 157 -1.13 13.41 -16.45
N LEU A 158 -1.62 12.42 -17.17
CA LEU A 158 -2.20 12.62 -18.49
C LEU A 158 -3.48 13.47 -18.44
N PHE A 159 -4.29 13.35 -17.38
CA PHE A 159 -5.56 14.08 -17.25
C PHE A 159 -5.62 15.11 -16.11
N ARG A 160 -4.63 15.11 -15.19
CA ARG A 160 -4.51 16.11 -14.11
C ARG A 160 -3.03 16.40 -13.78
N SER A 161 -2.69 17.65 -13.40
CA SER A 161 -1.27 18.07 -13.21
C SER A 161 -0.73 17.89 -11.79
N ASN A 162 -1.58 17.69 -10.82
CA ASN A 162 -1.32 17.84 -9.39
C ASN A 162 -1.19 16.50 -8.65
N VAL A 163 -0.52 15.53 -9.28
CA VAL A 163 -0.17 14.23 -8.67
C VAL A 163 1.33 14.19 -8.40
N LEU A 164 1.69 14.06 -7.12
CA LEU A 164 3.04 14.21 -6.60
C LEU A 164 3.49 12.89 -5.95
N LEU A 165 4.61 12.35 -6.39
CA LEU A 165 5.18 11.13 -5.79
C LEU A 165 6.08 11.56 -4.62
N LEU A 166 5.74 11.16 -3.39
CA LEU A 166 6.50 11.49 -2.19
C LEU A 166 7.91 10.91 -2.23
N GLY A 167 8.89 11.71 -1.79
CA GLY A 167 10.29 11.32 -1.79
C GLY A 167 10.78 10.98 -3.21
N ALA A 168 10.34 11.69 -4.25
CA ALA A 168 10.86 11.58 -5.60
C ALA A 168 12.32 12.04 -5.66
N GLU A 169 13.03 11.68 -6.74
CA GLU A 169 14.40 12.12 -6.94
C GLU A 169 14.48 13.66 -6.89
N GLY A 170 15.44 14.18 -6.12
CA GLY A 170 15.61 15.61 -5.90
C GLY A 170 14.65 16.23 -4.86
N SER A 171 13.77 15.43 -4.23
CA SER A 171 12.87 15.86 -3.17
C SER A 171 13.24 15.25 -1.81
N SER A 172 12.92 15.99 -0.73
CA SER A 172 13.01 15.51 0.63
C SER A 172 11.65 14.98 1.10
N LEU A 173 11.57 13.69 1.44
CA LEU A 173 10.33 13.12 1.99
C LEU A 173 9.79 13.93 3.18
N ILE A 174 10.69 14.41 4.05
CA ILE A 174 10.29 15.22 5.22
C ILE A 174 9.63 16.53 4.77
N ALA A 175 10.19 17.21 3.78
CA ALA A 175 9.64 18.43 3.23
C ALA A 175 8.28 18.16 2.55
N ASP A 176 8.21 17.14 1.70
CA ASP A 176 6.96 16.75 1.04
C ASP A 176 5.84 16.46 2.05
N LEU A 177 6.16 15.76 3.16
CA LEU A 177 5.20 15.45 4.23
C LEU A 177 4.75 16.68 5.03
N GLN A 178 5.57 17.72 5.09
CA GLN A 178 5.20 19.00 5.72
C GLN A 178 4.19 19.80 4.87
N ASP A 179 4.25 19.63 3.55
CA ASP A 179 3.41 20.35 2.59
C ASP A 179 1.99 19.81 2.48
N ILE A 180 1.70 18.63 3.05
CA ILE A 180 0.36 18.02 2.99
C ILE A 180 -0.62 18.84 3.84
N ARG A 181 -1.74 19.25 3.24
CA ARG A 181 -2.82 20.05 3.83
C ARG A 181 -4.09 19.24 4.00
N SER A 182 -5.05 19.78 4.74
CA SER A 182 -6.32 19.10 5.07
C SER A 182 -7.23 18.85 3.86
N ASP A 183 -7.09 19.64 2.80
CA ASP A 183 -7.85 19.53 1.55
C ASP A 183 -7.19 18.62 0.51
N ASP A 184 -5.93 18.22 0.74
CA ASP A 184 -5.22 17.28 -0.10
C ASP A 184 -5.69 15.82 0.11
N ALA A 185 -5.31 14.95 -0.80
CA ALA A 185 -5.45 13.52 -0.64
C ALA A 185 -4.09 12.81 -0.70
N VAL A 186 -3.99 11.71 0.04
CA VAL A 186 -2.85 10.80 0.00
C VAL A 186 -3.31 9.44 -0.53
N LEU A 187 -2.59 8.91 -1.52
CA LEU A 187 -2.69 7.52 -1.93
C LEU A 187 -1.50 6.75 -1.37
N GLY A 188 -1.74 5.86 -0.41
CA GLY A 188 -0.71 4.99 0.17
C GLY A 188 -0.75 3.61 -0.47
N ILE A 189 0.38 3.14 -1.00
CA ILE A 189 0.52 1.77 -1.56
C ILE A 189 1.54 1.03 -0.72
N ASN A 190 1.12 -0.06 -0.08
CA ASN A 190 1.98 -0.78 0.85
C ASN A 190 1.58 -2.25 1.00
N PHE A 191 2.56 -3.10 1.27
CA PHE A 191 2.37 -4.49 1.69
C PHE A 191 3.52 -4.92 2.62
N ARG A 192 3.35 -6.03 3.31
CA ARG A 192 4.33 -6.56 4.26
C ARG A 192 5.58 -7.13 3.58
N PRO A 193 6.81 -6.85 4.13
CA PRO A 193 7.11 -5.99 5.27
C PRO A 193 7.00 -4.50 4.90
N TYR A 194 6.33 -3.71 5.76
CA TYR A 194 6.09 -2.30 5.49
C TYR A 194 7.38 -1.48 5.53
N ALA A 195 7.54 -0.56 4.59
CA ALA A 195 8.63 0.41 4.63
C ALA A 195 8.46 1.35 5.84
N HIS A 196 9.56 1.71 6.51
CA HIS A 196 9.52 2.61 7.67
C HIS A 196 8.87 3.96 7.34
N ASP A 197 9.07 4.46 6.13
CA ASP A 197 8.53 5.73 5.66
C ASP A 197 6.99 5.81 5.68
N ILE A 198 6.31 4.66 5.59
CA ILE A 198 4.84 4.58 5.69
C ILE A 198 4.34 5.09 7.05
N HIS A 199 5.08 4.88 8.14
CA HIS A 199 4.72 5.43 9.45
C HIS A 199 4.83 6.96 9.50
N SER A 200 5.78 7.53 8.76
CA SER A 200 5.91 8.98 8.64
C SER A 200 4.75 9.58 7.84
N VAL A 201 4.29 8.88 6.80
CA VAL A 201 3.06 9.23 6.05
C VAL A 201 1.84 9.18 6.97
N ALA A 202 1.67 8.11 7.76
CA ALA A 202 0.56 7.97 8.71
C ALA A 202 0.50 9.16 9.68
N ARG A 203 1.64 9.54 10.27
CA ARG A 203 1.74 10.73 11.15
C ARG A 203 1.41 12.04 10.42
N ALA A 204 1.86 12.18 9.16
CA ALA A 204 1.56 13.39 8.38
C ALA A 204 0.08 13.50 8.04
N VAL A 205 -0.57 12.40 7.67
CA VAL A 205 -2.02 12.35 7.43
C VAL A 205 -2.80 12.65 8.72
N GLN A 206 -2.40 12.06 9.85
CA GLN A 206 -3.02 12.35 11.15
C GLN A 206 -2.91 13.84 11.51
N ARG A 207 -1.75 14.45 11.30
CA ARG A 207 -1.50 15.85 11.59
C ARG A 207 -2.27 16.79 10.68
N SER A 208 -2.28 16.53 9.37
CA SER A 208 -2.89 17.41 8.37
C SER A 208 -4.41 17.27 8.28
N GLY A 209 -4.95 16.09 8.63
CA GLY A 209 -6.35 15.73 8.37
C GLY A 209 -6.67 15.42 6.91
N ALA A 210 -5.65 15.29 6.06
CA ALA A 210 -5.80 14.94 4.65
C ALA A 210 -6.57 13.62 4.45
N ALA A 211 -7.29 13.51 3.35
CA ALA A 211 -7.97 12.28 3.01
C ALA A 211 -6.96 11.19 2.59
N LEU A 212 -7.10 9.96 3.11
CA LEU A 212 -6.22 8.85 2.78
C LEU A 212 -6.99 7.71 2.11
N VAL A 213 -6.51 7.31 0.94
CA VAL A 213 -6.84 6.04 0.29
C VAL A 213 -5.64 5.11 0.43
N SER A 214 -5.84 3.89 0.89
CA SER A 214 -4.79 2.87 1.01
C SER A 214 -5.03 1.73 0.05
N ILE A 215 -4.02 1.35 -0.74
CA ILE A 215 -3.97 0.10 -1.51
C ILE A 215 -3.00 -0.81 -0.77
N ALA A 216 -3.47 -1.96 -0.27
CA ALA A 216 -2.72 -2.78 0.66
C ALA A 216 -3.00 -4.28 0.54
N ASP A 217 -2.08 -5.10 1.06
CA ASP A 217 -2.24 -6.56 1.15
C ASP A 217 -3.14 -7.01 2.31
N SER A 218 -3.52 -6.07 3.18
CA SER A 218 -4.29 -6.35 4.40
C SER A 218 -5.13 -5.14 4.80
N ARG A 219 -6.25 -5.40 5.50
CA ARG A 219 -7.03 -4.35 6.16
C ARG A 219 -6.33 -3.77 7.38
N VAL A 220 -5.28 -4.42 7.88
CA VAL A 220 -4.49 -3.99 9.04
C VAL A 220 -3.08 -3.61 8.58
N THR A 221 -2.85 -2.32 8.42
CA THR A 221 -1.58 -1.72 7.99
C THR A 221 -1.30 -0.47 8.82
N PRO A 222 -0.09 0.10 8.79
CA PRO A 222 0.19 1.38 9.44
C PRO A 222 -0.69 2.54 8.98
N LEU A 223 -1.29 2.46 7.79
CA LEU A 223 -2.17 3.49 7.24
C LEU A 223 -3.64 3.30 7.60
N SER A 224 -4.05 2.07 7.92
CA SER A 224 -5.47 1.71 8.12
C SER A 224 -6.23 2.57 9.12
N PRO A 225 -5.65 2.98 10.28
CA PRO A 225 -6.35 3.81 11.26
C PRO A 225 -6.74 5.20 10.72
N TYR A 226 -6.10 5.65 9.65
CA TYR A 226 -6.28 6.97 9.06
C TYR A 226 -6.94 6.93 7.68
N ALA A 227 -7.10 5.73 7.12
CA ALA A 227 -7.63 5.54 5.77
C ALA A 227 -9.16 5.72 5.74
N ARG A 228 -9.66 6.52 4.81
CA ARG A 228 -11.09 6.64 4.50
C ARG A 228 -11.55 5.53 3.56
N SER A 229 -10.64 4.98 2.76
CA SER A 229 -10.89 3.84 1.88
C SER A 229 -9.67 2.93 1.86
N ILE A 230 -9.91 1.61 1.90
CA ILE A 230 -8.86 0.60 1.80
C ILE A 230 -9.23 -0.37 0.68
N LEU A 231 -8.41 -0.38 -0.36
CA LEU A 231 -8.49 -1.31 -1.48
C LEU A 231 -7.46 -2.42 -1.28
N LEU A 232 -7.88 -3.66 -1.40
CA LEU A 232 -7.05 -4.82 -1.12
C LEU A 232 -6.47 -5.44 -2.39
N PHE A 233 -5.25 -5.94 -2.29
CA PHE A 233 -4.65 -6.75 -3.36
C PHE A 233 -3.90 -7.95 -2.78
N GLY A 234 -3.81 -9.04 -3.56
CA GLY A 234 -3.04 -10.21 -3.20
C GLY A 234 -1.56 -10.03 -3.58
N ALA A 235 -0.65 -10.16 -2.61
CA ALA A 235 0.81 -10.07 -2.86
C ALA A 235 1.49 -11.44 -2.93
N GLU A 236 0.76 -12.54 -2.77
CA GLU A 236 1.33 -13.89 -2.72
C GLU A 236 1.96 -14.29 -4.06
N SER A 237 3.12 -14.93 -3.97
CA SER A 237 3.89 -15.38 -5.14
C SER A 237 4.67 -16.66 -4.82
N PRO A 238 4.75 -17.62 -5.75
CA PRO A 238 5.67 -18.75 -5.66
C PRO A 238 7.14 -18.36 -5.86
N SER A 239 7.41 -17.12 -6.32
CA SER A 239 8.75 -16.55 -6.41
C SER A 239 9.30 -16.20 -5.02
N PHE A 240 10.59 -15.91 -4.94
CA PHE A 240 11.23 -15.46 -3.70
C PHE A 240 10.68 -14.12 -3.19
N PHE A 241 10.13 -13.31 -4.09
CA PHE A 241 9.61 -11.97 -3.79
C PHE A 241 8.10 -11.90 -4.03
N PRO A 242 7.34 -11.14 -3.20
CA PRO A 242 5.91 -10.90 -3.41
C PRO A 242 5.60 -10.28 -4.77
N SER A 243 4.43 -10.61 -5.33
CA SER A 243 4.00 -10.03 -6.61
C SER A 243 3.46 -8.61 -6.42
N ILE A 244 3.95 -7.68 -7.23
CA ILE A 244 3.41 -6.31 -7.32
C ILE A 244 2.39 -6.16 -8.46
N THR A 245 2.22 -7.21 -9.30
CA THR A 245 1.30 -7.18 -10.45
C THR A 245 -0.14 -6.81 -10.07
N PRO A 246 -0.73 -7.36 -8.99
CA PRO A 246 -2.08 -6.98 -8.60
C PRO A 246 -2.17 -5.54 -8.08
N ALA A 247 -1.10 -5.01 -7.46
CA ALA A 247 -1.06 -3.61 -7.06
C ALA A 247 -1.03 -2.67 -8.28
N VAL A 248 -0.33 -3.05 -9.37
CA VAL A 248 -0.34 -2.32 -10.65
C VAL A 248 -1.75 -2.33 -11.24
N ALA A 249 -2.39 -3.49 -11.34
CA ALA A 249 -3.75 -3.59 -11.84
C ALA A 249 -4.75 -2.74 -11.02
N MET A 250 -4.57 -2.69 -9.69
CA MET A 250 -5.41 -1.88 -8.81
C MET A 250 -5.22 -0.38 -9.06
N VAL A 251 -4.00 0.10 -9.25
CA VAL A 251 -3.76 1.53 -9.54
C VAL A 251 -4.25 1.92 -10.93
N GLU A 252 -4.16 1.03 -11.93
CA GLU A 252 -4.72 1.25 -13.26
C GLU A 252 -6.25 1.34 -13.20
N SER A 253 -6.90 0.43 -12.47
CA SER A 253 -8.36 0.44 -12.26
C SER A 253 -8.82 1.71 -11.54
N LEU A 254 -8.08 2.13 -10.51
CA LEU A 254 -8.37 3.36 -9.76
C LEU A 254 -8.20 4.60 -10.65
N ALA A 255 -7.13 4.66 -11.45
CA ALA A 255 -6.90 5.77 -12.38
C ALA A 255 -8.00 5.83 -13.47
N ALA A 256 -8.44 4.68 -13.99
CA ALA A 256 -9.56 4.61 -14.93
C ALA A 256 -10.88 5.11 -14.29
N ALA A 257 -11.17 4.69 -13.05
CA ALA A 257 -12.32 5.18 -12.30
C ALA A 257 -12.24 6.70 -12.03
N MET A 258 -11.05 7.21 -11.72
CA MET A 258 -10.83 8.65 -11.58
C MET A 258 -11.10 9.41 -12.89
N LEU A 259 -10.61 8.89 -14.02
CA LEU A 259 -10.84 9.50 -15.34
C LEU A 259 -12.34 9.52 -15.69
N ALA A 260 -13.08 8.47 -15.37
CA ALA A 260 -14.52 8.41 -15.59
C ALA A 260 -15.30 9.53 -14.88
N HIS A 261 -14.74 10.10 -13.81
CA HIS A 261 -15.30 11.22 -13.05
C HIS A 261 -14.62 12.58 -13.34
N ALA A 262 -13.66 12.65 -14.26
CA ALA A 262 -12.83 13.86 -14.43
C ALA A 262 -13.46 14.93 -15.37
N GLY A 263 -14.49 14.55 -16.14
CA GLY A 263 -15.19 15.46 -17.08
C GLY A 263 -14.39 15.78 -18.35
N ASP A 264 -14.98 16.61 -19.22
CA ASP A 264 -14.47 16.90 -20.58
C ASP A 264 -13.09 17.57 -20.61
N GLY A 265 -12.75 18.35 -19.58
CA GLY A 265 -11.43 18.97 -19.46
C GLY A 265 -10.27 17.97 -19.39
N ALA A 266 -10.53 16.77 -18.87
CA ALA A 266 -9.55 15.69 -18.83
C ALA A 266 -9.26 15.15 -20.24
N VAL A 267 -10.29 14.98 -21.05
CA VAL A 267 -10.15 14.52 -22.46
C VAL A 267 -9.35 15.54 -23.27
N THR A 268 -9.68 16.83 -23.14
CA THR A 268 -8.93 17.91 -23.78
C THR A 268 -7.45 17.91 -23.42
N ARG A 269 -7.16 17.72 -22.12
CA ARG A 269 -5.78 17.66 -21.63
C ARG A 269 -5.03 16.44 -22.18
N ILE A 270 -5.65 15.25 -22.19
CA ILE A 270 -5.05 14.03 -22.75
C ILE A 270 -4.68 14.27 -24.21
N GLY A 271 -5.62 14.81 -25.02
CA GLY A 271 -5.38 15.10 -26.44
C GLY A 271 -4.21 16.06 -26.67
N ALA A 272 -4.14 17.14 -25.87
CA ALA A 272 -3.05 18.10 -25.98
C ALA A 272 -1.68 17.49 -25.61
N ILE A 273 -1.63 16.60 -24.62
CA ILE A 273 -0.38 15.89 -24.25
C ILE A 273 -0.01 14.91 -25.37
N GLU A 274 -0.97 14.14 -25.87
CA GLU A 274 -0.75 13.17 -26.94
C GLU A 274 -0.21 13.87 -28.21
N GLU A 275 -0.84 14.95 -28.65
CA GLU A 275 -0.35 15.77 -29.77
C GLU A 275 1.10 16.25 -29.55
N SER A 276 1.41 16.71 -28.33
CA SER A 276 2.76 17.17 -27.98
C SER A 276 3.79 16.03 -28.04
N LEU A 277 3.43 14.83 -27.57
CA LEU A 277 4.30 13.65 -27.62
C LEU A 277 4.61 13.21 -29.06
N TYR A 278 3.64 13.29 -29.96
CA TYR A 278 3.86 13.03 -31.37
C TYR A 278 4.67 14.16 -32.04
N ALA A 279 4.32 15.41 -31.79
CA ALA A 279 5.02 16.55 -32.38
C ALA A 279 6.48 16.65 -31.96
N SER A 280 6.82 16.25 -30.73
CA SER A 280 8.20 16.21 -30.23
C SER A 280 9.02 15.02 -30.73
N GLY A 281 8.39 14.04 -31.40
CA GLY A 281 9.05 12.79 -31.79
C GLY A 281 9.32 11.84 -30.63
N THR A 282 8.68 12.07 -29.48
CA THR A 282 8.78 11.15 -28.33
C THR A 282 8.12 9.82 -28.66
N TYR A 283 7.02 9.83 -29.41
CA TYR A 283 6.44 8.64 -30.01
C TYR A 283 6.89 8.52 -31.45
N ASP A 284 7.49 7.37 -31.79
CA ASP A 284 7.87 7.05 -33.18
C ASP A 284 6.62 6.61 -33.95
N LEU A 285 6.19 7.44 -34.92
CA LEU A 285 5.07 7.10 -35.83
C LEU A 285 5.48 6.07 -36.87
N GLY A 286 6.74 5.59 -36.87
CA GLY A 286 7.31 4.82 -37.95
C GLY A 286 7.38 5.72 -39.22
N SER A 287 8.52 5.91 -39.82
CA SER A 287 8.64 6.65 -41.08
C SER A 287 7.66 6.05 -42.09
N ALA A 288 6.61 6.78 -42.44
CA ALA A 288 5.77 6.42 -43.58
C ALA A 288 6.69 6.16 -44.78
N PRO A 289 6.52 5.06 -45.52
CA PRO A 289 7.39 4.78 -46.67
C PRO A 289 7.33 6.00 -47.57
N ALA A 290 8.51 6.57 -47.90
CA ALA A 290 8.66 7.73 -48.75
C ALA A 290 7.81 7.49 -50.02
N LYS A 291 6.81 8.34 -50.26
CA LYS A 291 6.05 8.33 -51.49
C LYS A 291 7.08 8.52 -52.64
N THR A 292 7.39 7.43 -53.35
CA THR A 292 8.16 7.47 -54.59
C THR A 292 7.46 8.48 -55.48
N ARG A 293 8.06 9.65 -55.65
CA ARG A 293 7.64 10.60 -56.71
C ARG A 293 7.86 9.87 -58.04
N SER A 294 6.78 9.44 -58.69
CA SER A 294 6.79 9.05 -60.09
C SER A 294 7.08 10.31 -60.89
N THR A 295 8.29 10.42 -61.38
CA THR A 295 8.67 11.33 -62.47
C THR A 295 8.04 10.79 -63.72
N THR A 296 7.08 11.52 -64.24
CA THR A 296 6.62 11.47 -65.65
C THR A 296 7.38 12.51 -66.40
#